data_c2fb7e36fb47e296a63d1a35ab00e9e1
#
_entry.id   c2fb7e36fb47e296a63d1a35ab00e9e1
#
_cell.length_a   1.000
_cell.length_b   1.000
_cell.length_c   1.000
_cell.angle_alpha   90.00
_cell.angle_beta   90.00
_cell.angle_gamma   90.00
#
_symmetry.space_group_name_H-M   'P 1'
#
loop_
_entity.id
_entity.type
_entity.pdbx_description
1 polymer ?
#
loop_
_entity_poly.entity_id
_entity_poly.type
_entity_poly.pdbx_seq_one_letter_code
_entity_poly.pdbx_strand_id
1 'polypeptide(L)'
;MNYKETLFFIAKCLTISVEDRNKEAIEKQLQSNNIDWDAVVKVSTAHYVFPALYCNLKRANFLHYLPEELVTYMEYITKLNRERNEQIITQAKELNTLLLTNSITPIFLKGTGNLLAGIYDDVAERMVGDIDFIFSKEDYPKAITILIDFGYSEVTKYEYYFPYDKHYGRLQKENNIAAIEIHSEILGIEKYRKEFNYSVVKKDSQVINEVRVLSYANKLNLSIIANQINDYGFEYKTMALRNAYDVFLLSKKTNAKVSVNALDKLTNPLNCFLAACYEIFNKVDSLEYNNTKMSASYLSVFNNQFTNSKTTKRRHKRIKRYLFLKSRLGIIYKSLIYKEYRVWLFKRVTDKNWYKEKLVQLNFKK
;
A
#
# COMPACT_ATOMS: atom_id res chain seq x y z
N MET A 1 2.93 8.08 -26.05
CA MET A 1 1.80 8.20 -25.07
C MET A 1 2.17 9.19 -23.96
N ASN A 2 1.25 10.07 -23.55
CA ASN A 2 1.48 10.90 -22.37
C ASN A 2 1.25 10.09 -21.08
N TYR A 3 1.63 10.65 -19.92
CA TYR A 3 1.54 9.92 -18.65
C TYR A 3 0.12 9.45 -18.31
N LYS A 4 -0.92 10.25 -18.58
CA LYS A 4 -2.32 9.85 -18.36
C LYS A 4 -2.70 8.65 -19.23
N GLU A 5 -2.42 8.73 -20.51
CA GLU A 5 -2.70 7.65 -21.46
C GLU A 5 -2.01 6.36 -21.05
N THR A 6 -0.73 6.45 -20.67
CA THR A 6 0.05 5.29 -20.19
C THR A 6 -0.52 4.70 -18.91
N LEU A 7 -0.89 5.56 -17.94
CA LEU A 7 -1.48 5.10 -16.68
C LEU A 7 -2.80 4.37 -16.90
N PHE A 8 -3.69 4.92 -17.74
CA PHE A 8 -4.99 4.33 -18.07
C PHE A 8 -4.85 3.06 -18.92
N PHE A 9 -3.86 3.02 -19.82
CA PHE A 9 -3.53 1.81 -20.57
C PHE A 9 -3.12 0.68 -19.62
N ILE A 10 -2.14 0.92 -18.74
CA ILE A 10 -1.66 -0.07 -17.76
C ILE A 10 -2.82 -0.51 -16.86
N ALA A 11 -3.62 0.44 -16.35
CA ALA A 11 -4.76 0.09 -15.49
C ALA A 11 -5.74 -0.86 -16.20
N LYS A 12 -6.11 -0.59 -17.45
CA LYS A 12 -6.95 -1.51 -18.22
C LYS A 12 -6.28 -2.87 -18.44
N CYS A 13 -4.98 -2.91 -18.76
CA CYS A 13 -4.23 -4.15 -18.90
C CYS A 13 -4.25 -5.03 -17.64
N LEU A 14 -4.29 -4.43 -16.45
CA LEU A 14 -4.39 -5.17 -15.18
C LEU A 14 -5.75 -5.88 -14.99
N THR A 15 -6.74 -5.63 -15.82
CA THR A 15 -8.09 -6.19 -15.69
C THR A 15 -8.51 -7.10 -16.84
N ILE A 16 -7.73 -7.21 -17.91
CA ILE A 16 -8.07 -7.93 -19.15
C ILE A 16 -8.32 -9.43 -18.98
N SER A 17 -7.81 -10.01 -17.88
CA SER A 17 -8.04 -11.42 -17.56
C SER A 17 -9.45 -11.71 -17.04
N VAL A 18 -10.20 -10.65 -16.65
CA VAL A 18 -11.50 -10.76 -15.96
C VAL A 18 -12.57 -9.89 -16.63
N GLU A 19 -12.17 -8.82 -17.31
CA GLU A 19 -13.07 -7.83 -17.93
C GLU A 19 -12.97 -7.88 -19.45
N ASP A 20 -13.89 -8.59 -20.12
CA ASP A 20 -13.88 -8.76 -21.58
C ASP A 20 -13.88 -7.45 -22.34
N ARG A 21 -14.65 -6.45 -21.88
CA ARG A 21 -14.67 -5.11 -22.46
C ARG A 21 -13.29 -4.44 -22.46
N ASN A 22 -12.50 -4.66 -21.42
CA ASN A 22 -11.14 -4.14 -21.34
C ASN A 22 -10.19 -4.96 -22.22
N LYS A 23 -10.40 -6.28 -22.27
CA LYS A 23 -9.63 -7.16 -23.16
C LYS A 23 -9.77 -6.73 -24.62
N GLU A 24 -10.99 -6.56 -25.11
CA GLU A 24 -11.24 -6.07 -26.48
C GLU A 24 -10.64 -4.69 -26.74
N ALA A 25 -10.80 -3.75 -25.78
CA ALA A 25 -10.29 -2.39 -25.94
C ALA A 25 -8.75 -2.36 -25.98
N ILE A 26 -8.08 -3.17 -25.16
CA ILE A 26 -6.62 -3.29 -25.15
C ILE A 26 -6.11 -3.99 -26.40
N GLU A 27 -6.76 -5.06 -26.86
CA GLU A 27 -6.36 -5.76 -28.08
C GLU A 27 -6.36 -4.83 -29.31
N LYS A 28 -7.44 -4.05 -29.50
CA LYS A 28 -7.52 -3.04 -30.55
C LYS A 28 -6.40 -2.00 -30.46
N GLN A 29 -6.03 -1.61 -29.24
CA GLN A 29 -4.96 -0.65 -29.01
C GLN A 29 -3.58 -1.27 -29.30
N LEU A 30 -3.36 -2.53 -28.97
CA LEU A 30 -2.14 -3.28 -29.28
C LEU A 30 -1.95 -3.48 -30.78
N GLN A 31 -3.04 -3.83 -31.49
CA GLN A 31 -3.05 -3.99 -32.95
C GLN A 31 -2.69 -2.69 -33.70
N SER A 32 -2.96 -1.53 -33.11
CA SER A 32 -2.59 -0.24 -33.75
C SER A 32 -1.07 0.01 -33.75
N ASN A 33 -0.29 -0.80 -33.07
CA ASN A 33 1.16 -0.75 -32.95
C ASN A 33 1.73 0.63 -32.50
N ASN A 34 0.92 1.42 -31.78
CA ASN A 34 1.28 2.78 -31.34
C ASN A 34 1.39 2.86 -29.80
N ILE A 35 2.11 1.89 -29.21
CA ILE A 35 2.36 1.84 -27.77
C ILE A 35 3.77 2.31 -27.46
N ASP A 36 3.90 3.28 -26.58
CA ASP A 36 5.17 3.72 -26.00
C ASP A 36 5.56 2.77 -24.84
N TRP A 37 6.26 1.69 -25.20
CA TRP A 37 6.66 0.66 -24.26
C TRP A 37 7.62 1.16 -23.18
N ASP A 38 8.49 2.14 -23.48
CA ASP A 38 9.38 2.74 -22.49
C ASP A 38 8.58 3.48 -21.41
N ALA A 39 7.54 4.22 -21.81
CA ALA A 39 6.63 4.85 -20.87
C ALA A 39 5.86 3.81 -20.05
N VAL A 40 5.43 2.70 -20.67
CA VAL A 40 4.73 1.59 -19.98
C VAL A 40 5.63 0.95 -18.94
N VAL A 41 6.88 0.61 -19.27
CA VAL A 41 7.86 0.05 -18.33
C VAL A 41 8.10 1.00 -17.16
N LYS A 42 8.37 2.27 -17.45
CA LYS A 42 8.64 3.30 -16.45
C LYS A 42 7.47 3.49 -15.47
N VAL A 43 6.24 3.60 -15.99
CA VAL A 43 5.06 3.85 -15.16
C VAL A 43 4.67 2.61 -14.37
N SER A 44 4.65 1.42 -14.99
CA SER A 44 4.29 0.17 -14.29
C SER A 44 5.28 -0.19 -13.19
N THR A 45 6.58 0.06 -13.40
CA THR A 45 7.63 -0.11 -12.39
C THR A 45 7.45 0.88 -11.24
N ALA A 46 7.24 2.16 -11.53
CA ALA A 46 7.03 3.20 -10.50
C ALA A 46 5.78 2.95 -9.66
N HIS A 47 4.78 2.25 -10.20
CA HIS A 47 3.55 1.87 -9.51
C HIS A 47 3.57 0.45 -8.93
N TYR A 48 4.71 -0.28 -9.02
CA TYR A 48 4.88 -1.65 -8.51
C TYR A 48 3.88 -2.67 -9.08
N VAL A 49 3.54 -2.54 -10.38
CA VAL A 49 2.60 -3.44 -11.07
C VAL A 49 3.20 -4.07 -12.34
N PHE A 50 4.50 -3.94 -12.55
CA PHE A 50 5.17 -4.49 -13.73
C PHE A 50 5.02 -6.02 -13.85
N PRO A 51 5.20 -6.85 -12.79
CA PRO A 51 4.91 -8.28 -12.87
C PRO A 51 3.43 -8.59 -13.08
N ALA A 52 2.51 -7.83 -12.44
CA ALA A 52 1.08 -8.02 -12.66
C ALA A 52 0.67 -7.73 -14.10
N LEU A 53 1.27 -6.70 -14.72
CA LEU A 53 1.06 -6.38 -16.12
C LEU A 53 1.45 -7.55 -17.03
N TYR A 54 2.63 -8.14 -16.82
CA TYR A 54 3.07 -9.33 -17.55
C TYR A 54 2.11 -10.51 -17.38
N CYS A 55 1.74 -10.83 -16.15
CA CYS A 55 0.84 -11.95 -15.87
C CYS A 55 -0.50 -11.80 -16.58
N ASN A 56 -1.09 -10.59 -16.56
CA ASN A 56 -2.37 -10.33 -17.23
C ASN A 56 -2.25 -10.40 -18.76
N LEU A 57 -1.19 -9.82 -19.35
CA LEU A 57 -0.94 -9.90 -20.79
C LEU A 57 -0.72 -11.35 -21.26
N LYS A 58 0.02 -12.15 -20.46
CA LYS A 58 0.26 -13.58 -20.71
C LYS A 58 -1.04 -14.37 -20.69
N ARG A 59 -1.89 -14.21 -19.66
CA ARG A 59 -3.19 -14.89 -19.57
C ARG A 59 -4.15 -14.52 -20.69
N ALA A 60 -4.09 -13.28 -21.16
CA ALA A 60 -4.89 -12.82 -22.31
C ALA A 60 -4.36 -13.31 -23.65
N ASN A 61 -3.19 -13.96 -23.72
CA ASN A 61 -2.45 -14.34 -24.93
C ASN A 61 -2.03 -13.13 -25.79
N PHE A 62 -1.66 -12.01 -25.16
CA PHE A 62 -1.30 -10.76 -25.85
C PHE A 62 0.21 -10.52 -25.97
N LEU A 63 1.07 -11.44 -25.50
CA LEU A 63 2.52 -11.25 -25.52
C LEU A 63 3.10 -11.10 -26.94
N HIS A 64 2.45 -11.68 -27.95
CA HIS A 64 2.88 -11.58 -29.34
C HIS A 64 2.76 -10.16 -29.96
N TYR A 65 2.05 -9.24 -29.28
CA TYR A 65 1.99 -7.83 -29.68
C TYR A 65 3.16 -7.00 -29.12
N LEU A 66 3.97 -7.56 -28.21
CA LEU A 66 5.06 -6.85 -27.57
C LEU A 66 6.40 -7.14 -28.27
N PRO A 67 7.38 -6.22 -28.21
CA PRO A 67 8.75 -6.51 -28.61
C PRO A 67 9.31 -7.72 -27.84
N GLU A 68 9.99 -8.64 -28.52
CA GLU A 68 10.51 -9.88 -27.95
C GLU A 68 11.45 -9.63 -26.76
N GLU A 69 12.33 -8.62 -26.86
CA GLU A 69 13.24 -8.22 -25.79
C GLU A 69 12.46 -7.77 -24.53
N LEU A 70 11.35 -7.06 -24.73
CA LEU A 70 10.51 -6.64 -23.63
C LEU A 70 9.82 -7.84 -22.95
N VAL A 71 9.29 -8.79 -23.72
CA VAL A 71 8.69 -10.01 -23.19
C VAL A 71 9.70 -10.77 -22.33
N THR A 72 10.91 -10.97 -22.83
CA THR A 72 12.00 -11.65 -22.13
C THR A 72 12.33 -10.94 -20.82
N TYR A 73 12.41 -9.61 -20.84
CA TYR A 73 12.68 -8.81 -19.65
C TYR A 73 11.52 -8.89 -18.62
N MET A 74 10.28 -8.78 -19.07
CA MET A 74 9.10 -8.90 -18.21
C MET A 74 9.02 -10.29 -17.57
N GLU A 75 9.30 -11.34 -18.31
CA GLU A 75 9.30 -12.71 -17.80
C GLU A 75 10.38 -12.89 -16.72
N TYR A 76 11.59 -12.40 -16.96
CA TYR A 76 12.70 -12.47 -16.00
C TYR A 76 12.35 -11.77 -14.68
N ILE A 77 11.88 -10.52 -14.73
CA ILE A 77 11.50 -9.76 -13.52
C ILE A 77 10.32 -10.42 -12.79
N THR A 78 9.35 -10.96 -13.53
CA THR A 78 8.19 -11.65 -12.94
C THR A 78 8.62 -12.94 -12.24
N LYS A 79 9.56 -13.69 -12.83
CA LYS A 79 10.15 -14.90 -12.22
C LYS A 79 10.85 -14.56 -10.90
N LEU A 80 11.70 -13.54 -10.89
CA LEU A 80 12.38 -13.09 -9.66
C LEU A 80 11.39 -12.68 -8.56
N ASN A 81 10.30 -11.97 -8.92
CA ASN A 81 9.30 -11.58 -7.95
C ASN A 81 8.50 -12.78 -7.43
N ARG A 82 8.24 -13.80 -8.25
CA ARG A 82 7.60 -15.05 -7.84
C ARG A 82 8.45 -15.79 -6.81
N GLU A 83 9.70 -16.06 -7.13
CA GLU A 83 10.65 -16.73 -6.25
C GLU A 83 10.80 -16.00 -4.90
N ARG A 84 10.83 -14.67 -4.96
CA ARG A 84 10.86 -13.83 -3.76
C ARG A 84 9.58 -13.99 -2.92
N ASN A 85 8.42 -13.94 -3.54
CA ASN A 85 7.15 -14.05 -2.83
C ASN A 85 6.92 -15.44 -2.24
N GLU A 86 7.37 -16.50 -2.88
CA GLU A 86 7.37 -17.87 -2.34
C GLU A 86 8.18 -17.95 -1.05
N GLN A 87 9.36 -17.33 -1.03
CA GLN A 87 10.19 -17.24 0.19
C GLN A 87 9.50 -16.39 1.27
N ILE A 88 8.86 -15.27 0.93
CA ILE A 88 8.10 -14.44 1.88
C ILE A 88 6.92 -15.21 2.47
N ILE A 89 6.20 -15.99 1.67
CA ILE A 89 5.09 -16.85 2.12
C ILE A 89 5.62 -17.90 3.10
N THR A 90 6.74 -18.55 2.79
CA THR A 90 7.39 -19.53 3.68
C THR A 90 7.78 -18.89 5.00
N GLN A 91 8.50 -17.77 4.96
CA GLN A 91 8.89 -17.01 6.16
C GLN A 91 7.68 -16.57 6.99
N ALA A 92 6.60 -16.11 6.35
CA ALA A 92 5.38 -15.71 7.07
C ALA A 92 4.71 -16.90 7.78
N LYS A 93 4.70 -18.10 7.17
CA LYS A 93 4.19 -19.32 7.80
C LYS A 93 5.06 -19.78 8.97
N GLU A 94 6.38 -19.70 8.87
CA GLU A 94 7.29 -19.99 9.97
C GLU A 94 7.04 -19.04 11.16
N LEU A 95 6.89 -17.75 10.90
CA LEU A 95 6.55 -16.75 11.92
C LEU A 95 5.18 -17.02 12.55
N ASN A 96 4.19 -17.43 11.75
CA ASN A 96 2.88 -17.81 12.25
C ASN A 96 2.98 -19.00 13.22
N THR A 97 3.70 -20.06 12.84
CA THR A 97 3.91 -21.24 13.68
C THR A 97 4.64 -20.88 14.98
N LEU A 98 5.72 -20.09 14.91
CA LEU A 98 6.47 -19.62 16.07
C LEU A 98 5.55 -18.86 17.06
N LEU A 99 4.73 -17.96 16.56
CA LEU A 99 3.85 -17.15 17.42
C LEU A 99 2.70 -17.97 18.00
N LEU A 100 2.10 -18.87 17.22
CA LEU A 100 1.04 -19.76 17.69
C LEU A 100 1.51 -20.73 18.77
N THR A 101 2.72 -21.28 18.69
CA THR A 101 3.30 -22.14 19.75
C THR A 101 3.53 -21.38 21.05
N ASN A 102 3.63 -20.06 20.99
CA ASN A 102 3.67 -19.16 22.15
C ASN A 102 2.31 -18.57 22.52
N SER A 103 1.20 -19.16 22.05
CA SER A 103 -0.17 -18.72 22.31
C SER A 103 -0.49 -17.30 21.82
N ILE A 104 0.24 -16.79 20.82
CA ILE A 104 0.03 -15.49 20.20
C ILE A 104 -0.48 -15.68 18.77
N THR A 105 -1.61 -15.06 18.45
CA THR A 105 -2.21 -15.16 17.12
C THR A 105 -1.95 -13.90 16.31
N PRO A 106 -1.05 -13.93 15.30
CA PRO A 106 -0.86 -12.80 14.40
C PRO A 106 -2.04 -12.67 13.44
N ILE A 107 -2.36 -11.43 13.02
CA ILE A 107 -3.24 -11.17 11.87
C ILE A 107 -2.38 -10.51 10.79
N PHE A 108 -2.16 -11.22 9.69
CA PHE A 108 -1.34 -10.71 8.59
C PHE A 108 -2.09 -9.64 7.79
N LEU A 109 -1.35 -8.59 7.46
CA LEU A 109 -1.87 -7.38 6.83
C LEU A 109 -1.30 -7.18 5.42
N LYS A 110 -1.85 -6.20 4.71
CA LYS A 110 -1.32 -5.64 3.45
C LYS A 110 -0.98 -6.71 2.40
N GLY A 111 0.16 -6.52 1.69
CA GLY A 111 0.60 -7.40 0.61
C GLY A 111 0.81 -8.85 1.04
N THR A 112 1.48 -9.08 2.16
CA THR A 112 1.69 -10.43 2.71
C THR A 112 0.37 -11.10 3.07
N GLY A 113 -0.55 -10.38 3.75
CA GLY A 113 -1.89 -10.90 4.04
C GLY A 113 -2.71 -11.20 2.78
N ASN A 114 -2.48 -10.47 1.68
CA ASN A 114 -3.13 -10.73 0.40
C ASN A 114 -2.56 -11.98 -0.30
N LEU A 115 -1.22 -12.16 -0.29
CA LEU A 115 -0.56 -13.37 -0.82
C LEU A 115 -1.03 -14.63 -0.08
N LEU A 116 -1.02 -14.59 1.25
CA LEU A 116 -1.46 -15.71 2.11
C LEU A 116 -2.95 -16.06 1.90
N ALA A 117 -3.76 -15.08 1.52
CA ALA A 117 -5.18 -15.27 1.22
C ALA A 117 -5.47 -15.74 -0.21
N GLY A 118 -4.46 -15.88 -1.08
CA GLY A 118 -4.65 -16.29 -2.46
C GLY A 118 -5.49 -15.30 -3.28
N ILE A 119 -5.22 -13.99 -3.15
CA ILE A 119 -5.98 -12.97 -3.89
C ILE A 119 -5.57 -12.95 -5.37
N TYR A 120 -4.33 -13.29 -5.67
CA TYR A 120 -3.75 -13.25 -7.02
C TYR A 120 -3.73 -14.63 -7.64
N ASP A 121 -3.97 -14.72 -8.94
CA ASP A 121 -3.86 -15.97 -9.69
C ASP A 121 -2.39 -16.46 -9.78
N ASP A 122 -1.44 -15.51 -9.77
CA ASP A 122 -0.02 -15.79 -9.71
C ASP A 122 0.60 -14.93 -8.58
N VAL A 123 1.32 -15.56 -7.66
CA VAL A 123 1.97 -14.85 -6.54
C VAL A 123 2.97 -13.79 -7.01
N ALA A 124 3.46 -13.87 -8.25
CA ALA A 124 4.32 -12.86 -8.86
C ALA A 124 3.60 -11.52 -9.08
N GLU A 125 2.28 -11.46 -9.12
CA GLU A 125 1.55 -10.23 -9.46
C GLU A 125 1.73 -9.12 -8.42
N ARG A 126 2.04 -9.47 -7.19
CA ARG A 126 2.16 -8.49 -6.11
C ARG A 126 3.61 -8.32 -5.65
N MET A 127 4.16 -7.13 -5.85
CA MET A 127 5.46 -6.80 -5.28
C MET A 127 5.32 -6.50 -3.79
N VAL A 128 5.86 -7.38 -2.94
CA VAL A 128 5.83 -7.27 -1.46
C VAL A 128 7.24 -7.00 -0.94
N GLY A 129 7.38 -6.05 -0.04
CA GLY A 129 8.66 -5.69 0.60
C GLY A 129 8.84 -6.30 1.97
N ASP A 130 7.78 -6.30 2.77
CA ASP A 130 7.81 -6.58 4.19
C ASP A 130 6.69 -7.55 4.58
N ILE A 131 6.85 -8.21 5.73
CA ILE A 131 5.80 -8.99 6.37
C ILE A 131 5.17 -8.11 7.44
N ASP A 132 3.91 -7.72 7.22
CA ASP A 132 3.14 -6.90 8.13
C ASP A 132 2.15 -7.74 8.93
N PHE A 133 2.11 -7.61 10.24
CA PHE A 133 1.08 -8.22 11.10
C PHE A 133 0.73 -7.36 12.30
N ILE A 134 -0.48 -7.55 12.83
CA ILE A 134 -1.00 -6.81 13.98
C ILE A 134 -1.40 -7.77 15.09
N PHE A 135 -1.28 -7.28 16.33
CA PHE A 135 -1.58 -8.01 17.56
C PHE A 135 -2.57 -7.25 18.46
N SER A 136 -3.10 -7.95 19.47
CA SER A 136 -3.76 -7.29 20.59
C SER A 136 -2.75 -6.41 21.37
N LYS A 137 -3.27 -5.48 22.17
CA LYS A 137 -2.39 -4.64 23.01
C LYS A 137 -1.60 -5.46 24.02
N GLU A 138 -2.16 -6.56 24.49
CA GLU A 138 -1.57 -7.48 25.45
C GLU A 138 -0.48 -8.35 24.80
N ASP A 139 -0.70 -8.79 23.56
CA ASP A 139 0.22 -9.68 22.86
C ASP A 139 1.34 -8.93 22.12
N TYR A 140 1.13 -7.66 21.80
CA TYR A 140 2.09 -6.84 21.06
C TYR A 140 3.50 -6.81 21.69
N PRO A 141 3.69 -6.50 22.99
CA PRO A 141 5.02 -6.51 23.59
C PRO A 141 5.61 -7.92 23.67
N LYS A 142 4.80 -8.94 23.90
CA LYS A 142 5.26 -10.34 23.96
C LYS A 142 5.75 -10.82 22.60
N ALA A 143 5.01 -10.48 21.53
CA ALA A 143 5.40 -10.81 20.16
C ALA A 143 6.76 -10.20 19.79
N ILE A 144 7.02 -8.96 20.19
CA ILE A 144 8.32 -8.30 19.98
C ILE A 144 9.44 -9.08 20.67
N THR A 145 9.27 -9.44 21.95
CA THR A 145 10.27 -10.21 22.69
C THR A 145 10.57 -11.55 22.04
N ILE A 146 9.52 -12.33 21.69
CA ILE A 146 9.66 -13.64 21.04
C ILE A 146 10.42 -13.53 19.72
N LEU A 147 10.11 -12.51 18.91
CA LEU A 147 10.76 -12.32 17.61
C LEU A 147 12.23 -11.90 17.76
N ILE A 148 12.55 -11.08 18.75
CA ILE A 148 13.94 -10.72 19.08
C ILE A 148 14.71 -11.95 19.57
N ASP A 149 14.14 -12.75 20.47
CA ASP A 149 14.75 -13.98 20.97
C ASP A 149 14.92 -15.03 19.85
N PHE A 150 14.07 -15.00 18.85
CA PHE A 150 14.18 -15.84 17.64
C PHE A 150 15.25 -15.34 16.66
N GLY A 151 15.94 -14.24 16.96
CA GLY A 151 17.08 -13.71 16.22
C GLY A 151 16.77 -12.56 15.27
N TYR A 152 15.58 -11.95 15.36
CA TYR A 152 15.30 -10.69 14.66
C TYR A 152 15.96 -9.52 15.38
N SER A 153 16.50 -8.57 14.63
CA SER A 153 17.11 -7.35 15.18
C SER A 153 16.61 -6.11 14.43
N GLU A 154 16.66 -4.97 15.09
CA GLU A 154 16.24 -3.71 14.47
C GLU A 154 17.16 -3.32 13.31
N VAL A 155 16.57 -3.01 12.16
CA VAL A 155 17.29 -2.50 10.97
C VAL A 155 17.92 -1.14 11.27
N THR A 156 17.24 -0.32 12.05
CA THR A 156 17.73 0.99 12.50
C THR A 156 17.51 1.11 13.98
N LYS A 157 18.60 1.21 14.74
CA LYS A 157 18.51 1.46 16.17
C LYS A 157 18.27 2.94 16.43
N TYR A 158 17.17 3.26 17.11
CA TYR A 158 16.87 4.61 17.55
C TYR A 158 17.17 4.75 19.04
N GLU A 159 17.84 5.83 19.45
CA GLU A 159 18.04 6.13 20.88
C GLU A 159 16.71 6.41 21.60
N TYR A 160 15.69 6.83 20.86
CA TYR A 160 14.35 7.09 21.37
C TYR A 160 13.29 6.98 20.26
N TYR A 161 12.17 6.35 20.59
CA TYR A 161 11.05 6.13 19.66
C TYR A 161 10.04 7.27 19.73
N PHE A 162 9.37 7.50 18.60
CA PHE A 162 8.24 8.43 18.56
C PHE A 162 7.07 7.87 19.39
N PRO A 163 6.47 8.67 20.31
CA PRO A 163 5.36 8.20 21.11
C PRO A 163 4.17 7.76 20.27
N TYR A 164 3.56 6.65 20.64
CA TYR A 164 2.35 6.13 19.97
C TYR A 164 2.48 5.91 18.47
N ASP A 165 3.66 5.49 18.01
CA ASP A 165 3.81 5.06 16.61
C ASP A 165 2.89 3.88 16.31
N LYS A 166 2.51 3.71 15.04
CA LYS A 166 1.61 2.63 14.60
C LYS A 166 2.26 1.25 14.61
N HIS A 167 3.59 1.17 14.56
CA HIS A 167 4.35 -0.09 14.56
C HIS A 167 5.68 0.06 15.29
N TYR A 168 6.23 -1.07 15.72
CA TYR A 168 7.58 -1.18 16.22
C TYR A 168 8.62 -0.89 15.13
N GLY A 169 9.87 -0.64 15.53
CA GLY A 169 10.97 -0.54 14.61
C GLY A 169 11.03 -1.77 13.67
N ARG A 170 11.36 -1.53 12.42
CA ARG A 170 11.45 -2.59 11.42
C ARG A 170 12.53 -3.59 11.83
N LEU A 171 12.18 -4.88 11.88
CA LEU A 171 13.07 -5.96 12.27
C LEU A 171 13.50 -6.79 11.05
N GLN A 172 14.76 -7.24 11.06
CA GLN A 172 15.33 -8.13 10.07
C GLN A 172 16.09 -9.27 10.76
N LYS A 173 16.06 -10.45 10.18
CA LYS A 173 16.87 -11.59 10.58
C LYS A 173 17.80 -11.95 9.43
N GLU A 174 19.04 -12.33 9.74
CA GLU A 174 19.99 -12.80 8.75
C GLU A 174 19.42 -14.00 7.98
N ASN A 175 19.68 -14.08 6.69
CA ASN A 175 19.18 -15.08 5.75
C ASN A 175 17.67 -15.08 5.51
N ASN A 176 16.91 -14.14 6.09
CA ASN A 176 15.51 -13.96 5.79
C ASN A 176 15.32 -12.86 4.73
N ILE A 177 14.47 -13.14 3.74
CA ILE A 177 14.32 -12.25 2.58
C ILE A 177 13.54 -10.99 2.89
N ALA A 178 12.56 -11.05 3.81
CA ALA A 178 11.71 -9.94 4.16
C ALA A 178 11.98 -9.46 5.58
N ALA A 179 12.01 -8.14 5.75
CA ALA A 179 11.88 -7.53 7.06
C ALA A 179 10.44 -7.66 7.57
N ILE A 180 10.27 -7.55 8.88
CA ILE A 180 8.95 -7.62 9.52
C ILE A 180 8.58 -6.28 10.16
N GLU A 181 7.30 -5.91 10.06
CA GLU A 181 6.70 -4.75 10.71
C GLU A 181 5.59 -5.20 11.67
N ILE A 182 5.83 -5.02 12.96
CA ILE A 182 4.90 -5.38 14.04
C ILE A 182 4.02 -4.19 14.34
N HIS A 183 2.74 -4.28 14.00
CA HIS A 183 1.79 -3.19 14.17
C HIS A 183 1.08 -3.25 15.52
N SER A 184 1.02 -2.10 16.22
CA SER A 184 0.10 -1.86 17.34
C SER A 184 -1.17 -1.15 16.87
N GLU A 185 -1.07 -0.40 15.76
CA GLU A 185 -2.17 0.35 15.13
C GLU A 185 -2.07 0.26 13.61
N ILE A 186 -3.22 0.25 12.93
CA ILE A 186 -3.26 0.20 11.45
C ILE A 186 -3.10 1.61 10.86
N LEU A 187 -3.62 2.61 11.57
CA LEU A 187 -3.69 4.01 11.10
C LEU A 187 -2.67 4.89 11.82
N GLY A 188 -1.84 5.59 11.04
CA GLY A 188 -0.94 6.61 11.57
C GLY A 188 -1.66 7.84 12.12
N ILE A 189 -2.85 8.16 11.59
CA ILE A 189 -3.65 9.32 12.00
C ILE A 189 -4.59 8.94 13.13
N GLU A 190 -4.30 9.41 14.34
CA GLU A 190 -4.98 9.04 15.59
C GLU A 190 -6.51 9.21 15.57
N LYS A 191 -7.02 10.31 14.98
CA LYS A 191 -8.46 10.57 14.91
C LYS A 191 -9.28 9.48 14.21
N TYR A 192 -8.63 8.66 13.37
CA TYR A 192 -9.26 7.57 12.62
C TYR A 192 -9.05 6.19 13.27
N ARG A 193 -8.19 6.05 14.29
CA ARG A 193 -7.87 4.75 14.91
C ARG A 193 -9.09 4.03 15.48
N LYS A 194 -10.12 4.77 15.92
CA LYS A 194 -11.39 4.17 16.41
C LYS A 194 -12.19 3.50 15.29
N GLU A 195 -12.05 3.96 14.05
CA GLU A 195 -12.79 3.44 12.89
C GLU A 195 -12.19 2.13 12.36
N PHE A 196 -10.87 1.99 12.42
CA PHE A 196 -10.18 0.84 11.83
C PHE A 196 -8.95 0.48 12.67
N ASN A 197 -9.09 -0.48 13.58
CA ASN A 197 -8.09 -0.92 14.55
C ASN A 197 -8.13 -2.44 14.72
N TYR A 198 -7.26 -2.98 15.59
CA TYR A 198 -7.18 -4.41 15.87
C TYR A 198 -8.54 -5.04 16.21
N SER A 199 -9.33 -4.43 17.11
CA SER A 199 -10.62 -4.99 17.53
C SER A 199 -11.62 -5.09 16.38
N VAL A 200 -11.66 -4.09 15.50
CA VAL A 200 -12.50 -4.08 14.30
C VAL A 200 -12.07 -5.20 13.35
N VAL A 201 -10.79 -5.28 13.03
CA VAL A 201 -10.32 -6.25 12.02
C VAL A 201 -10.28 -7.68 12.54
N LYS A 202 -10.10 -7.88 13.85
CA LYS A 202 -10.14 -9.21 14.48
C LYS A 202 -11.52 -9.84 14.37
N LYS A 203 -12.59 -9.05 14.60
CA LYS A 203 -13.98 -9.53 14.59
C LYS A 203 -14.33 -10.29 13.32
N ASP A 204 -13.90 -9.75 12.17
CA ASP A 204 -14.22 -10.30 10.84
C ASP A 204 -13.00 -10.96 10.19
N SER A 205 -11.92 -11.23 10.97
CA SER A 205 -10.76 -11.94 10.44
C SER A 205 -11.08 -13.39 10.12
N GLN A 206 -10.42 -13.94 9.12
CA GLN A 206 -10.61 -15.32 8.65
C GLN A 206 -9.32 -16.10 8.73
N VAL A 207 -9.42 -17.41 8.87
CA VAL A 207 -8.28 -18.32 8.82
C VAL A 207 -8.27 -19.00 7.45
N ILE A 208 -7.18 -18.83 6.71
CA ILE A 208 -6.94 -19.45 5.41
C ILE A 208 -5.61 -20.19 5.49
N ASN A 209 -5.62 -21.50 5.23
CA ASN A 209 -4.41 -22.34 5.33
C ASN A 209 -3.64 -22.13 6.64
N GLU A 210 -4.35 -22.20 7.76
CA GLU A 210 -3.84 -22.06 9.14
C GLU A 210 -3.33 -20.65 9.50
N VAL A 211 -3.38 -19.70 8.59
CA VAL A 211 -2.93 -18.33 8.81
C VAL A 211 -4.12 -17.39 8.97
N ARG A 212 -4.10 -16.55 9.99
CA ARG A 212 -5.15 -15.55 10.20
C ARG A 212 -4.86 -14.30 9.38
N VAL A 213 -5.84 -13.93 8.57
CA VAL A 213 -5.79 -12.75 7.69
C VAL A 213 -7.08 -11.93 7.82
N LEU A 214 -7.08 -10.70 7.33
CA LEU A 214 -8.28 -9.87 7.28
C LEU A 214 -9.38 -10.49 6.40
N SER A 215 -10.64 -10.16 6.67
CA SER A 215 -11.74 -10.38 5.70
C SER A 215 -11.50 -9.64 4.39
N TYR A 216 -12.14 -10.05 3.31
CA TYR A 216 -12.00 -9.38 2.01
C TYR A 216 -12.40 -7.89 2.06
N ALA A 217 -13.46 -7.56 2.81
CA ALA A 217 -13.88 -6.18 3.02
C ALA A 217 -12.82 -5.36 3.74
N ASN A 218 -12.22 -5.90 4.82
CA ASN A 218 -11.17 -5.21 5.55
C ASN A 218 -9.85 -5.13 4.78
N LYS A 219 -9.52 -6.13 3.92
CA LYS A 219 -8.38 -6.05 2.99
C LYS A 219 -8.57 -4.93 1.97
N LEU A 220 -9.77 -4.81 1.39
CA LEU A 220 -10.12 -3.75 0.45
C LEU A 220 -9.98 -2.37 1.12
N ASN A 221 -10.58 -2.19 2.29
CA ASN A 221 -10.47 -0.95 3.05
C ASN A 221 -9.01 -0.63 3.39
N LEU A 222 -8.23 -1.61 3.85
CA LEU A 222 -6.81 -1.41 4.18
C LEU A 222 -5.98 -1.01 2.95
N SER A 223 -6.24 -1.59 1.77
CA SER A 223 -5.55 -1.23 0.53
C SER A 223 -5.80 0.24 0.16
N ILE A 224 -7.02 0.74 0.36
CA ILE A 224 -7.34 2.15 0.14
C ILE A 224 -6.75 3.03 1.25
N ILE A 225 -6.91 2.64 2.52
CA ILE A 225 -6.39 3.37 3.69
C ILE A 225 -4.88 3.58 3.58
N ALA A 226 -4.12 2.56 3.18
CA ALA A 226 -2.69 2.65 3.02
C ALA A 226 -2.30 3.81 2.10
N ASN A 227 -2.95 3.93 0.94
CA ASN A 227 -2.66 5.00 -0.01
C ASN A 227 -3.32 6.34 0.37
N GLN A 228 -4.62 6.34 0.69
CA GLN A 228 -5.36 7.60 0.86
C GLN A 228 -5.12 8.28 2.19
N ILE A 229 -4.88 7.51 3.26
CA ILE A 229 -4.75 8.04 4.61
C ILE A 229 -3.29 8.03 5.07
N ASN A 230 -2.62 6.86 5.02
CA ASN A 230 -1.26 6.75 5.53
C ASN A 230 -0.24 7.47 4.64
N ASP A 231 -0.41 7.42 3.30
CA ASP A 231 0.45 8.06 2.31
C ASP A 231 -0.09 9.43 1.84
N TYR A 232 -1.14 9.95 2.48
CA TYR A 232 -1.78 11.23 2.13
C TYR A 232 -2.28 11.33 0.68
N GLY A 233 -2.62 10.21 0.04
CA GLY A 233 -3.12 10.19 -1.33
C GLY A 233 -4.40 11.02 -1.50
N PHE A 234 -5.26 11.09 -0.47
CA PHE A 234 -6.46 11.92 -0.48
C PHE A 234 -6.14 13.41 -0.59
N GLU A 235 -5.16 13.90 0.13
CA GLU A 235 -4.70 15.29 0.07
C GLU A 235 -4.04 15.61 -1.28
N TYR A 236 -3.15 14.74 -1.74
CA TYR A 236 -2.44 14.89 -3.01
C TYR A 236 -3.29 14.59 -4.25
N LYS A 237 -4.45 13.94 -4.08
CA LYS A 237 -5.29 13.39 -5.16
C LYS A 237 -4.50 12.42 -6.05
N THR A 238 -3.71 11.56 -5.41
CA THR A 238 -2.87 10.58 -6.09
C THR A 238 -3.34 9.16 -5.80
N MET A 239 -2.93 8.25 -6.66
CA MET A 239 -3.24 6.83 -6.60
C MET A 239 -2.00 6.01 -6.91
N ALA A 240 -1.81 4.92 -6.19
CA ALA A 240 -0.86 3.87 -6.55
C ALA A 240 -1.60 2.73 -7.26
N LEU A 241 -1.21 2.38 -8.50
CA LEU A 241 -1.86 1.29 -9.24
C LEU A 241 -1.78 -0.04 -8.50
N ARG A 242 -0.73 -0.28 -7.73
CA ARG A 242 -0.62 -1.46 -6.85
C ARG A 242 -1.82 -1.60 -5.91
N ASN A 243 -2.20 -0.49 -5.24
CA ASN A 243 -3.34 -0.48 -4.33
C ASN A 243 -4.67 -0.55 -5.10
N ALA A 244 -4.75 0.11 -6.26
CA ALA A 244 -5.93 0.05 -7.12
C ALA A 244 -6.17 -1.38 -7.64
N TYR A 245 -5.11 -2.09 -8.03
CA TYR A 245 -5.19 -3.48 -8.47
C TYR A 245 -5.63 -4.41 -7.34
N ASP A 246 -5.07 -4.26 -6.12
CA ASP A 246 -5.55 -4.98 -4.93
C ASP A 246 -7.06 -4.75 -4.73
N VAL A 247 -7.52 -3.49 -4.83
CA VAL A 247 -8.95 -3.12 -4.68
C VAL A 247 -9.81 -3.74 -5.78
N PHE A 248 -9.34 -3.75 -7.04
CA PHE A 248 -10.03 -4.40 -8.14
C PHE A 248 -10.23 -5.90 -7.88
N LEU A 249 -9.17 -6.64 -7.55
CA LEU A 249 -9.27 -8.07 -7.28
C LEU A 249 -10.18 -8.36 -6.07
N LEU A 250 -10.08 -7.57 -5.02
CA LEU A 250 -10.90 -7.70 -3.82
C LEU A 250 -12.37 -7.34 -4.08
N SER A 251 -12.66 -6.41 -5.00
CA SER A 251 -14.03 -6.07 -5.38
C SER A 251 -14.79 -7.23 -6.05
N LYS A 252 -14.07 -8.25 -6.55
CA LYS A 252 -14.65 -9.51 -7.04
C LYS A 252 -14.97 -10.51 -5.92
N LYS A 253 -14.48 -10.28 -4.70
CA LYS A 253 -14.67 -11.12 -3.52
C LYS A 253 -15.61 -10.51 -2.48
N THR A 254 -15.83 -9.17 -2.53
CA THR A 254 -16.71 -8.44 -1.62
C THR A 254 -17.33 -7.23 -2.33
N ASN A 255 -18.43 -6.71 -1.80
CA ASN A 255 -19.02 -5.48 -2.34
C ASN A 255 -18.21 -4.27 -1.89
N ALA A 256 -17.47 -3.65 -2.83
CA ALA A 256 -16.56 -2.55 -2.54
C ALA A 256 -17.30 -1.32 -1.97
N LYS A 257 -18.45 -0.95 -2.52
CA LYS A 257 -19.26 0.20 -2.08
C LYS A 257 -19.78 0.02 -0.65
N VAL A 258 -20.26 -1.18 -0.32
CA VAL A 258 -20.73 -1.52 1.03
C VAL A 258 -19.56 -1.50 2.01
N SER A 259 -18.42 -2.10 1.63
CA SER A 259 -17.21 -2.16 2.48
C SER A 259 -16.69 -0.77 2.84
N VAL A 260 -16.65 0.15 1.88
CA VAL A 260 -16.22 1.54 2.08
C VAL A 260 -17.20 2.32 2.97
N ASN A 261 -18.52 2.11 2.80
CA ASN A 261 -19.54 2.80 3.57
C ASN A 261 -19.62 2.33 5.03
N ALA A 262 -19.05 1.18 5.36
CA ALA A 262 -19.01 0.67 6.74
C ALA A 262 -18.09 1.47 7.68
N LEU A 263 -17.24 2.35 7.14
CA LEU A 263 -16.26 3.15 7.90
C LEU A 263 -16.64 4.64 7.87
N ASP A 264 -17.49 5.06 8.80
CA ASP A 264 -18.16 6.38 8.82
C ASP A 264 -17.19 7.55 8.53
N LYS A 265 -16.17 7.77 9.37
CA LYS A 265 -15.23 8.90 9.20
C LYS A 265 -14.25 8.74 8.03
N LEU A 266 -14.12 7.53 7.51
CA LEU A 266 -13.24 7.22 6.39
C LEU A 266 -13.98 7.09 5.06
N THR A 267 -15.32 7.04 5.07
CA THR A 267 -16.14 6.85 3.86
C THR A 267 -15.75 7.79 2.73
N ASN A 268 -15.62 9.08 3.00
CA ASN A 268 -15.30 10.07 1.97
C ASN A 268 -13.96 9.84 1.25
N PRO A 269 -12.81 9.72 1.95
CA PRO A 269 -11.54 9.45 1.26
C PRO A 269 -11.52 8.07 0.56
N LEU A 270 -12.16 7.05 1.14
CA LEU A 270 -12.22 5.73 0.54
C LEU A 270 -13.10 5.72 -0.71
N ASN A 271 -14.26 6.35 -0.66
CA ASN A 271 -15.16 6.50 -1.80
C ASN A 271 -14.52 7.31 -2.95
N CYS A 272 -13.73 8.32 -2.65
CA CYS A 272 -12.98 9.08 -3.66
C CYS A 272 -11.92 8.22 -4.37
N PHE A 273 -11.25 7.33 -3.65
CA PHE A 273 -10.33 6.37 -4.26
C PHE A 273 -11.07 5.37 -5.14
N LEU A 274 -12.20 4.86 -4.67
CA LEU A 274 -13.03 3.94 -5.42
C LEU A 274 -13.54 4.59 -6.72
N ALA A 275 -13.94 5.87 -6.66
CA ALA A 275 -14.29 6.66 -7.84
C ALA A 275 -13.14 6.76 -8.86
N ALA A 276 -11.91 6.98 -8.38
CA ALA A 276 -10.75 7.01 -9.26
C ALA A 276 -10.42 5.62 -9.84
N CYS A 277 -10.58 4.53 -9.06
CA CYS A 277 -10.48 3.17 -9.58
C CYS A 277 -11.51 2.89 -10.67
N TYR A 278 -12.77 3.25 -10.43
CA TYR A 278 -13.85 3.11 -11.41
C TYR A 278 -13.50 3.79 -12.73
N GLU A 279 -12.92 4.99 -12.68
CA GLU A 279 -12.53 5.74 -13.88
C GLU A 279 -11.35 5.10 -14.62
N ILE A 280 -10.24 4.76 -13.93
CA ILE A 280 -9.03 4.25 -14.58
C ILE A 280 -9.19 2.83 -15.12
N PHE A 281 -10.02 2.01 -14.47
CA PHE A 281 -10.34 0.64 -14.92
C PHE A 281 -11.49 0.58 -15.92
N ASN A 282 -11.87 1.72 -16.52
CA ASN A 282 -12.91 1.78 -17.56
C ASN A 282 -14.31 1.39 -17.06
N LYS A 283 -14.70 1.90 -15.90
CA LYS A 283 -16.05 1.76 -15.30
C LYS A 283 -16.46 0.32 -15.02
N VAL A 284 -15.58 -0.43 -14.37
CA VAL A 284 -15.88 -1.80 -13.92
C VAL A 284 -16.97 -1.78 -12.85
N ASP A 285 -18.04 -2.56 -13.02
CA ASP A 285 -19.23 -2.55 -12.15
C ASP A 285 -18.92 -2.87 -10.69
N SER A 286 -18.00 -3.81 -10.42
CA SER A 286 -17.60 -4.18 -9.05
C SER A 286 -16.92 -3.06 -8.28
N LEU A 287 -16.52 -1.96 -8.95
CA LEU A 287 -15.90 -0.76 -8.40
C LEU A 287 -16.87 0.42 -8.32
N GLU A 288 -18.20 0.20 -8.39
CA GLU A 288 -19.17 1.25 -8.18
C GLU A 288 -18.91 2.02 -6.88
N TYR A 289 -19.18 3.32 -6.94
CA TYR A 289 -18.95 4.26 -5.83
C TYR A 289 -20.17 5.17 -5.62
N ASN A 290 -20.20 5.92 -4.51
CA ASN A 290 -21.21 6.92 -4.29
C ASN A 290 -20.86 8.21 -5.05
N ASN A 291 -21.69 8.61 -6.01
CA ASN A 291 -21.50 9.88 -6.71
C ASN A 291 -21.92 11.04 -5.80
N THR A 292 -20.92 11.69 -5.19
CA THR A 292 -21.08 12.82 -4.27
C THR A 292 -20.37 14.06 -4.82
N LYS A 293 -20.71 15.25 -4.30
CA LYS A 293 -19.97 16.49 -4.63
C LYS A 293 -18.46 16.34 -4.35
N MET A 294 -18.11 15.58 -3.30
CA MET A 294 -16.71 15.33 -2.95
C MET A 294 -16.01 14.41 -3.94
N SER A 295 -16.63 13.31 -4.34
CA SER A 295 -16.04 12.41 -5.34
C SER A 295 -15.90 13.08 -6.70
N ALA A 296 -16.89 13.88 -7.13
CA ALA A 296 -16.81 14.66 -8.36
C ALA A 296 -15.68 15.71 -8.34
N SER A 297 -15.55 16.44 -7.22
CA SER A 297 -14.44 17.40 -7.03
C SER A 297 -13.09 16.70 -6.99
N TYR A 298 -13.02 15.52 -6.32
CA TYR A 298 -11.80 14.73 -6.28
C TYR A 298 -11.36 14.29 -7.67
N LEU A 299 -12.28 13.73 -8.49
CA LEU A 299 -12.01 13.28 -9.85
C LEU A 299 -11.60 14.42 -10.76
N SER A 300 -12.22 15.59 -10.64
CA SER A 300 -11.82 16.78 -11.39
C SER A 300 -10.35 17.13 -11.14
N VAL A 301 -9.94 17.19 -9.87
CA VAL A 301 -8.53 17.49 -9.53
C VAL A 301 -7.60 16.35 -9.93
N PHE A 302 -8.01 15.09 -9.72
CA PHE A 302 -7.25 13.90 -10.13
C PHE A 302 -6.96 13.90 -11.63
N ASN A 303 -7.94 14.22 -12.47
CA ASN A 303 -7.77 14.28 -13.91
C ASN A 303 -6.92 15.48 -14.35
N ASN A 304 -7.16 16.65 -13.77
CA ASN A 304 -6.44 17.88 -14.13
C ASN A 304 -4.95 17.85 -13.82
N GLN A 305 -4.51 17.03 -12.84
CA GLN A 305 -3.09 16.93 -12.51
C GLN A 305 -2.24 16.31 -13.63
N PHE A 306 -2.85 15.56 -14.53
CA PHE A 306 -2.15 14.94 -15.68
C PHE A 306 -1.91 15.92 -16.82
N THR A 307 -2.71 16.97 -16.92
CA THR A 307 -2.64 17.94 -18.02
C THR A 307 -1.71 19.12 -17.71
N ASN A 308 -1.51 19.48 -16.43
CA ASN A 308 -0.71 20.63 -16.04
C ASN A 308 0.32 20.31 -14.94
N SER A 309 1.49 19.84 -15.36
CA SER A 309 2.56 19.43 -14.44
C SER A 309 3.09 20.55 -13.54
N LYS A 310 3.16 21.80 -14.03
CA LYS A 310 3.64 22.96 -13.25
C LYS A 310 2.68 23.29 -12.11
N THR A 311 1.39 23.35 -12.39
CA THR A 311 0.35 23.62 -11.38
C THR A 311 0.29 22.48 -10.36
N THR A 312 0.39 21.24 -10.79
CA THR A 312 0.43 20.06 -9.93
C THR A 312 1.64 20.08 -8.98
N LYS A 313 2.84 20.37 -9.49
CA LYS A 313 4.05 20.51 -8.66
C LYS A 313 3.90 21.61 -7.61
N ARG A 314 3.34 22.78 -7.98
CA ARG A 314 3.08 23.90 -7.04
C ARG A 314 2.07 23.50 -5.97
N ARG A 315 0.99 22.83 -6.34
CA ARG A 315 -0.03 22.31 -5.41
C ARG A 315 0.58 21.29 -4.43
N HIS A 316 1.34 20.32 -4.91
CA HIS A 316 1.99 19.31 -4.07
C HIS A 316 2.99 19.96 -3.09
N LYS A 317 3.76 20.97 -3.53
CA LYS A 317 4.66 21.72 -2.64
C LYS A 317 3.90 22.44 -1.53
N ARG A 318 2.74 23.02 -1.82
CA ARG A 318 1.87 23.68 -0.79
C ARG A 318 1.32 22.65 0.19
N ILE A 319 0.79 21.52 -0.30
CA ILE A 319 0.28 20.42 0.53
C ILE A 319 1.39 19.89 1.44
N LYS A 320 2.58 19.61 0.90
CA LYS A 320 3.75 19.14 1.67
C LYS A 320 4.08 20.10 2.81
N ARG A 321 4.11 21.41 2.54
CA ARG A 321 4.37 22.44 3.57
C ARG A 321 3.27 22.45 4.63
N TYR A 322 2.00 22.41 4.20
CA TYR A 322 0.86 22.37 5.12
C TYR A 322 0.92 21.14 6.04
N LEU A 323 1.10 19.93 5.49
CA LEU A 323 1.20 18.70 6.25
C LEU A 323 2.39 18.73 7.22
N PHE A 324 3.53 19.27 6.78
CA PHE A 324 4.71 19.44 7.63
C PHE A 324 4.40 20.36 8.82
N LEU A 325 3.85 21.54 8.58
CA LEU A 325 3.51 22.49 9.65
C LEU A 325 2.46 21.92 10.60
N LYS A 326 1.39 21.31 10.05
CA LYS A 326 0.36 20.64 10.83
C LYS A 326 0.93 19.56 11.75
N SER A 327 1.84 18.73 11.24
CA SER A 327 2.51 17.71 12.04
C SER A 327 3.33 18.32 13.19
N ARG A 328 4.11 19.38 12.91
CA ARG A 328 4.95 20.04 13.93
C ARG A 328 4.12 20.73 15.02
N LEU A 329 3.11 21.48 14.61
CA LEU A 329 2.18 22.12 15.55
C LEU A 329 1.44 21.07 16.38
N GLY A 330 1.04 19.94 15.77
CA GLY A 330 0.42 18.81 16.48
C GLY A 330 1.34 18.20 17.54
N ILE A 331 2.65 18.04 17.24
CA ILE A 331 3.62 17.54 18.22
C ILE A 331 3.80 18.54 19.37
N ILE A 332 3.93 19.83 19.07
CA ILE A 332 4.06 20.89 20.10
C ILE A 332 2.82 20.89 21.00
N TYR A 333 1.62 20.90 20.43
CA TYR A 333 0.37 20.83 21.19
C TYR A 333 0.29 19.61 22.08
N LYS A 334 0.62 18.42 21.55
CA LYS A 334 0.63 17.17 22.32
C LYS A 334 1.70 17.18 23.42
N SER A 335 2.82 17.84 23.22
CA SER A 335 3.86 17.96 24.25
C SER A 335 3.42 18.79 25.44
N LEU A 336 2.44 19.71 25.28
CA LEU A 336 1.85 20.43 26.40
C LEU A 336 0.97 19.53 27.26
N ILE A 337 0.34 18.52 26.66
CA ILE A 337 -0.65 17.66 27.33
C ILE A 337 -0.01 16.35 27.84
N TYR A 338 0.79 15.66 26.99
CA TYR A 338 1.31 14.33 27.26
C TYR A 338 2.79 14.34 27.60
N LYS A 339 3.17 13.69 28.71
CA LYS A 339 4.56 13.58 29.21
C LYS A 339 5.48 12.91 28.19
N GLU A 340 5.00 11.87 27.51
CA GLU A 340 5.76 11.08 26.51
C GLU A 340 6.21 11.96 25.34
N TYR A 341 5.33 12.83 24.85
CA TYR A 341 5.66 13.79 23.80
C TYR A 341 6.65 14.87 24.27
N ARG A 342 6.55 15.33 25.54
CA ARG A 342 7.53 16.27 26.12
C ARG A 342 8.92 15.66 26.19
N VAL A 343 9.01 14.43 26.73
CA VAL A 343 10.29 13.71 26.85
C VAL A 343 10.91 13.49 25.47
N TRP A 344 10.09 13.01 24.50
CA TRP A 344 10.55 12.82 23.14
C TRP A 344 11.02 14.12 22.49
N LEU A 345 10.23 15.20 22.61
CA LEU A 345 10.57 16.49 22.02
C LEU A 345 11.85 17.05 22.62
N PHE A 346 12.03 16.95 23.96
CA PHE A 346 13.25 17.37 24.64
C PHE A 346 14.47 16.60 24.14
N LYS A 347 14.41 15.27 24.11
CA LYS A 347 15.48 14.42 23.54
C LYS A 347 15.79 14.82 22.08
N ARG A 348 14.76 15.09 21.30
CA ARG A 348 14.91 15.48 19.89
C ARG A 348 15.60 16.82 19.70
N VAL A 349 15.26 17.81 20.53
CA VAL A 349 15.84 19.15 20.46
C VAL A 349 17.29 19.17 20.99
N THR A 350 17.63 18.27 21.91
CA THR A 350 19.00 18.17 22.47
C THR A 350 19.93 17.24 21.68
N ASP A 351 19.38 16.46 20.72
CA ASP A 351 20.13 15.50 19.91
C ASP A 351 20.99 16.19 18.84
N LYS A 352 22.29 16.33 19.13
CA LYS A 352 23.26 16.93 18.21
C LYS A 352 23.46 16.14 16.91
N ASN A 353 23.28 14.81 16.96
CA ASN A 353 23.43 13.95 15.77
C ASN A 353 22.27 14.19 14.80
N TRP A 354 21.06 14.33 15.34
CA TRP A 354 19.90 14.68 14.53
C TRP A 354 20.08 16.00 13.76
N TYR A 355 20.65 17.04 14.40
CA TYR A 355 20.93 18.31 13.72
C TYR A 355 21.95 18.13 12.60
N LYS A 356 23.01 17.34 12.81
CA LYS A 356 24.02 17.06 11.78
C LYS A 356 23.37 16.38 10.58
N GLU A 357 22.57 15.31 10.79
CA GLU A 357 21.84 14.61 9.74
C GLU A 357 20.89 15.53 8.97
N LYS A 358 20.19 16.42 9.67
CA LYS A 358 19.27 17.38 9.03
C LYS A 358 20.00 18.44 8.21
N LEU A 359 21.14 18.89 8.65
CA LEU A 359 21.97 19.83 7.89
C LEU A 359 22.50 19.18 6.60
N VAL A 360 22.90 17.92 6.65
CA VAL A 360 23.28 17.16 5.45
C VAL A 360 22.08 16.99 4.51
N GLN A 361 20.91 16.58 5.03
CA GLN A 361 19.68 16.42 4.22
C GLN A 361 19.21 17.73 3.55
N LEU A 362 19.52 18.88 4.14
CA LEU A 362 19.17 20.20 3.62
C LEU A 362 20.26 20.80 2.71
N ASN A 363 21.33 20.05 2.42
CA ASN A 363 22.50 20.48 1.64
C ASN A 363 23.25 21.69 2.26
N PHE A 364 23.14 21.91 3.57
CA PHE A 364 23.91 22.96 4.27
C PHE A 364 25.30 22.49 4.71
N LYS A 365 25.60 21.19 4.61
CA LYS A 365 26.95 20.64 4.74
C LYS A 365 27.11 19.52 3.72
N LYS A 366 28.18 19.60 2.93
CA LYS A 366 28.70 18.47 2.15
C LYS A 366 29.46 17.51 3.07
#